data_c9da6db132aa3491960ca5e4ba9bfe6d
#
_entry.id   c9da6db132aa3491960ca5e4ba9bfe6d
#
_cell.length_a   1.000
_cell.length_b   1.000
_cell.length_c   1.000
_cell.angle_alpha   90.00
_cell.angle_beta   90.00
_cell.angle_gamma   90.00
#
_symmetry.space_group_name_H-M   'P 1'
#
loop_
_entity.id
_entity.type
_entity.pdbx_description
1 polymer ?
#
loop_
_entity_poly.entity_id
_entity_poly.type
_entity_poly.pdbx_seq_one_letter_code
_entity_poly.pdbx_strand_id
1 'polypeptide(L)'
;MASLKDVAKLANVSLMTVSRALNSPQRLKPETLARVQAAIEQMNYVPDLSAKKIRGAHASPKTIGVLALDTVTTPFSVEITLSIEETARAHGWNSFVMNMFTDDNPDAIVDLLLSHRPDGIIYTTMGLRQVPLPAKLLTLPCVLANCESLHHPVASYIPDDEQGQYSAVKALLEAGYRQPLCLHLPEPLLATARRRKGLERACREAGVNPDGLTHRYMALGDEHYRDIPAQVLAHIHAQKPQFDSVICGNDRIAFMVYQTLLAQGLRIPQDVAVVGYDNMVGIGELFLPSLATVQLPHYEIGRLSALHIINGSEHKQTTRVASPFLRRDSMLAAD
;
A
#
# COMPACT_ATOMS: atom_id res chain seq x y z
N MET A 1 -9.14 27.03 -21.85
CA MET A 1 -10.25 26.04 -21.82
C MET A 1 -11.55 26.75 -22.12
N ALA A 2 -12.44 26.12 -22.90
CA ALA A 2 -13.78 26.64 -23.14
C ALA A 2 -14.57 26.73 -21.82
N SER A 3 -15.37 27.77 -21.67
CA SER A 3 -16.23 27.96 -20.48
C SER A 3 -17.68 27.60 -20.80
N LEU A 4 -18.50 27.43 -19.76
CA LEU A 4 -19.93 27.23 -19.90
C LEU A 4 -20.61 28.38 -20.68
N LYS A 5 -20.05 29.62 -20.57
CA LYS A 5 -20.51 30.80 -21.32
C LYS A 5 -20.25 30.66 -22.81
N ASP A 6 -19.10 30.12 -23.16
CA ASP A 6 -18.72 29.96 -24.57
C ASP A 6 -19.61 28.92 -25.26
N VAL A 7 -19.90 27.80 -24.56
CA VAL A 7 -20.86 26.79 -25.03
C VAL A 7 -22.26 27.40 -25.21
N ALA A 8 -22.72 28.21 -24.23
CA ALA A 8 -24.02 28.87 -24.32
C ALA A 8 -24.09 29.83 -25.52
N LYS A 9 -23.01 30.57 -25.77
CA LYS A 9 -22.91 31.49 -26.90
C LYS A 9 -22.92 30.73 -28.23
N LEU A 10 -22.15 29.64 -28.34
CA LEU A 10 -22.08 28.85 -29.58
C LEU A 10 -23.41 28.13 -29.88
N ALA A 11 -24.05 27.56 -28.88
CA ALA A 11 -25.35 26.90 -29.01
C ALA A 11 -26.54 27.88 -29.15
N ASN A 12 -26.31 29.18 -29.01
CA ASN A 12 -27.32 30.24 -28.97
C ASN A 12 -28.44 29.95 -27.96
N VAL A 13 -28.06 29.67 -26.72
CA VAL A 13 -28.95 29.39 -25.60
C VAL A 13 -28.47 30.08 -24.31
N SER A 14 -29.32 30.11 -23.28
CA SER A 14 -28.95 30.63 -21.96
C SER A 14 -27.96 29.68 -21.25
N LEU A 15 -27.15 30.23 -20.33
CA LEU A 15 -26.30 29.42 -19.42
C LEU A 15 -27.12 28.36 -18.65
N MET A 16 -28.36 28.71 -18.26
CA MET A 16 -29.24 27.77 -17.58
C MET A 16 -29.67 26.61 -18.48
N THR A 17 -29.82 26.84 -19.77
CA THR A 17 -30.15 25.81 -20.78
C THR A 17 -28.99 24.84 -20.94
N VAL A 18 -27.73 25.32 -21.02
CA VAL A 18 -26.55 24.49 -21.06
C VAL A 18 -26.43 23.67 -19.75
N SER A 19 -26.63 24.31 -18.62
CA SER A 19 -26.64 23.61 -17.33
C SER A 19 -27.70 22.51 -17.25
N ARG A 20 -28.90 22.74 -17.80
CA ARG A 20 -29.97 21.73 -17.90
C ARG A 20 -29.62 20.60 -18.85
N ALA A 21 -28.97 20.88 -19.98
CA ALA A 21 -28.51 19.87 -20.93
C ALA A 21 -27.53 18.90 -20.28
N LEU A 22 -26.66 19.41 -19.41
CA LEU A 22 -25.67 18.61 -18.69
C LEU A 22 -26.24 17.83 -17.48
N ASN A 23 -27.26 18.36 -16.79
CA ASN A 23 -27.71 17.82 -15.52
C ASN A 23 -29.12 17.18 -15.55
N SER A 24 -29.93 17.51 -16.56
CA SER A 24 -31.33 17.04 -16.69
C SER A 24 -31.74 17.08 -18.15
N PRO A 25 -31.06 16.35 -19.07
CA PRO A 25 -31.30 16.43 -20.50
C PRO A 25 -32.76 16.15 -20.90
N GLN A 26 -33.43 15.27 -20.14
CA GLN A 26 -34.82 14.92 -20.34
C GLN A 26 -35.83 16.11 -20.18
N ARG A 27 -35.37 17.24 -19.61
CA ARG A 27 -36.16 18.45 -19.43
C ARG A 27 -36.02 19.43 -20.58
N LEU A 28 -35.30 19.10 -21.61
CA LEU A 28 -35.08 19.93 -22.80
C LEU A 28 -35.74 19.32 -24.03
N LYS A 29 -36.12 20.18 -24.98
CA LYS A 29 -36.60 19.75 -26.29
C LYS A 29 -35.39 19.07 -27.03
N PRO A 30 -35.63 17.99 -27.80
CA PRO A 30 -34.57 17.25 -28.49
C PRO A 30 -33.66 18.14 -29.37
N GLU A 31 -34.22 19.07 -30.11
CA GLU A 31 -33.48 20.02 -30.93
C GLU A 31 -32.54 20.92 -30.13
N THR A 32 -32.98 21.39 -28.96
CA THR A 32 -32.15 22.24 -28.10
C THR A 32 -31.03 21.43 -27.45
N LEU A 33 -31.31 20.20 -27.05
CA LEU A 33 -30.33 19.28 -26.50
C LEU A 33 -29.25 18.98 -27.54
N ALA A 34 -29.64 18.65 -28.78
CA ALA A 34 -28.69 18.36 -29.89
C ALA A 34 -27.76 19.55 -30.17
N ARG A 35 -28.31 20.79 -30.24
CA ARG A 35 -27.48 21.99 -30.43
C ARG A 35 -26.46 22.20 -29.30
N VAL A 36 -26.86 21.97 -28.06
CA VAL A 36 -25.94 22.11 -26.93
C VAL A 36 -24.87 21.01 -26.95
N GLN A 37 -25.22 19.78 -27.27
CA GLN A 37 -24.29 18.67 -27.41
C GLN A 37 -23.25 18.92 -28.51
N ALA A 38 -23.71 19.37 -29.68
CA ALA A 38 -22.81 19.74 -30.80
C ALA A 38 -21.82 20.86 -30.39
N ALA A 39 -22.30 21.88 -29.64
CA ALA A 39 -21.44 22.95 -29.15
C ALA A 39 -20.41 22.47 -28.12
N ILE A 40 -20.80 21.54 -27.23
CA ILE A 40 -19.89 20.91 -26.25
C ILE A 40 -18.78 20.13 -26.97
N GLU A 41 -19.14 19.29 -27.96
CA GLU A 41 -18.18 18.52 -28.77
C GLU A 41 -17.25 19.43 -29.55
N GLN A 42 -17.79 20.43 -30.28
CA GLN A 42 -17.00 21.35 -31.08
C GLN A 42 -15.99 22.15 -30.26
N MET A 43 -16.30 22.47 -29.00
CA MET A 43 -15.44 23.22 -28.11
C MET A 43 -14.58 22.34 -27.22
N ASN A 44 -14.70 21.02 -27.29
CA ASN A 44 -14.08 20.08 -26.35
C ASN A 44 -14.32 20.52 -24.90
N TYR A 45 -15.55 20.96 -24.60
CA TYR A 45 -15.87 21.47 -23.27
C TYR A 45 -16.06 20.34 -22.28
N VAL A 46 -15.24 20.34 -21.23
CA VAL A 46 -15.37 19.43 -20.09
C VAL A 46 -16.00 20.18 -18.93
N PRO A 47 -17.12 19.69 -18.37
CA PRO A 47 -17.75 20.32 -17.20
C PRO A 47 -16.82 20.32 -16.00
N ASP A 48 -16.68 21.46 -15.34
CA ASP A 48 -15.95 21.58 -14.08
C ASP A 48 -16.76 20.92 -12.94
N LEU A 49 -16.23 19.82 -12.42
CA LEU A 49 -16.84 19.06 -11.32
C LEU A 49 -16.88 19.86 -10.01
N SER A 50 -15.85 20.69 -9.76
CA SER A 50 -15.77 21.55 -8.58
C SER A 50 -16.88 22.61 -8.61
N ALA A 51 -17.12 23.19 -9.78
CA ALA A 51 -18.20 24.15 -9.98
C ALA A 51 -19.61 23.50 -9.88
N LYS A 52 -19.74 22.19 -10.15
CA LYS A 52 -20.97 21.43 -9.91
C LYS A 52 -21.22 21.23 -8.41
N LYS A 53 -20.21 20.87 -7.63
CA LYS A 53 -20.31 20.72 -6.16
C LYS A 53 -20.72 22.01 -5.47
N ILE A 54 -20.15 23.15 -5.87
CA ILE A 54 -20.46 24.48 -5.30
C ILE A 54 -21.93 24.87 -5.52
N ARG A 55 -22.56 24.44 -6.61
CA ARG A 55 -23.94 24.78 -6.97
C ARG A 55 -25.00 23.84 -6.39
N GLY A 56 -24.61 22.92 -5.48
CA GLY A 56 -25.55 22.05 -4.79
C GLY A 56 -26.26 21.02 -5.68
N ALA A 57 -25.65 20.66 -6.82
CA ALA A 57 -26.19 19.62 -7.68
C ALA A 57 -26.04 18.26 -6.99
N HIS A 58 -27.16 17.68 -6.54
CA HIS A 58 -27.26 16.37 -5.87
C HIS A 58 -26.69 15.18 -6.69
N ALA A 59 -26.20 15.41 -7.91
CA ALA A 59 -25.71 14.39 -8.84
C ALA A 59 -24.19 14.50 -9.13
N SER A 60 -23.41 15.23 -8.34
CA SER A 60 -21.96 15.21 -8.51
C SER A 60 -21.36 13.96 -7.87
N PRO A 61 -20.51 13.20 -8.56
CA PRO A 61 -19.80 12.09 -7.95
C PRO A 61 -19.04 12.55 -6.72
N LYS A 62 -19.16 11.80 -5.63
CA LYS A 62 -18.35 12.02 -4.43
C LYS A 62 -16.87 11.71 -4.74
N THR A 63 -15.98 12.27 -3.97
CA THR A 63 -14.53 12.19 -4.25
C THR A 63 -13.75 11.82 -3.00
N ILE A 64 -12.88 10.84 -3.12
CA ILE A 64 -11.90 10.49 -2.10
C ILE A 64 -10.61 11.24 -2.40
N GLY A 65 -10.10 12.01 -1.42
CA GLY A 65 -8.74 12.54 -1.45
C GLY A 65 -7.78 11.57 -0.78
N VAL A 66 -6.75 11.13 -1.48
CA VAL A 66 -5.70 10.28 -0.94
C VAL A 66 -4.48 11.15 -0.66
N LEU A 67 -4.06 11.22 0.61
CA LEU A 67 -2.80 11.82 1.02
C LEU A 67 -1.76 10.72 1.22
N ALA A 68 -0.74 10.70 0.36
CA ALA A 68 0.21 9.61 0.27
C ALA A 68 1.61 10.07 0.71
N LEU A 69 2.03 9.64 1.92
CA LEU A 69 3.33 10.00 2.50
C LEU A 69 4.43 9.05 2.02
N ASP A 70 5.45 9.60 1.36
CA ASP A 70 6.64 8.89 0.85
C ASP A 70 6.33 7.70 -0.08
N THR A 71 5.18 7.69 -0.77
CA THR A 71 4.68 6.49 -1.46
C THR A 71 5.17 6.34 -2.90
N VAL A 72 5.63 7.41 -3.53
CA VAL A 72 5.91 7.44 -5.00
C VAL A 72 7.12 6.58 -5.40
N THR A 73 7.91 6.11 -4.44
CA THR A 73 9.22 5.49 -4.69
C THR A 73 9.21 3.96 -4.74
N THR A 74 8.08 3.31 -4.45
CA THR A 74 8.03 1.85 -4.37
C THR A 74 6.81 1.22 -5.04
N PRO A 75 6.95 0.01 -5.64
CA PRO A 75 5.83 -0.73 -6.21
C PRO A 75 4.70 -1.04 -5.20
N PHE A 76 5.00 -1.12 -3.91
CA PHE A 76 4.04 -1.48 -2.85
C PHE A 76 2.91 -0.46 -2.68
N SER A 77 3.23 0.83 -2.83
CA SER A 77 2.23 1.89 -2.72
C SER A 77 1.27 1.94 -3.90
N VAL A 78 1.69 1.40 -5.04
CA VAL A 78 0.86 1.34 -6.25
C VAL A 78 -0.38 0.48 -6.01
N GLU A 79 -0.26 -0.67 -5.35
CA GLU A 79 -1.40 -1.56 -5.08
C GLU A 79 -2.46 -0.91 -4.18
N ILE A 80 -2.03 -0.16 -3.14
CA ILE A 80 -2.97 0.56 -2.26
C ILE A 80 -3.74 1.62 -3.06
N THR A 81 -3.01 2.45 -3.80
CA THR A 81 -3.64 3.54 -4.57
C THR A 81 -4.50 3.03 -5.72
N LEU A 82 -4.06 1.97 -6.41
CA LEU A 82 -4.82 1.31 -7.46
C LEU A 82 -6.15 0.76 -6.93
N SER A 83 -6.11 0.02 -5.83
CA SER A 83 -7.31 -0.58 -5.26
C SER A 83 -8.29 0.46 -4.68
N ILE A 84 -7.78 1.58 -4.16
CA ILE A 84 -8.61 2.73 -3.77
C ILE A 84 -9.34 3.28 -5.00
N GLU A 85 -8.63 3.51 -6.10
CA GLU A 85 -9.18 4.07 -7.33
C GLU A 85 -10.21 3.13 -7.95
N GLU A 86 -9.89 1.85 -8.11
CA GLU A 86 -10.80 0.84 -8.67
C GLU A 86 -12.07 0.70 -7.81
N THR A 87 -11.93 0.69 -6.48
CA THR A 87 -13.06 0.61 -5.56
C THR A 87 -13.93 1.86 -5.63
N ALA A 88 -13.33 3.05 -5.65
CA ALA A 88 -14.05 4.31 -5.79
C ALA A 88 -14.84 4.33 -7.10
N ARG A 89 -14.20 4.01 -8.23
CA ARG A 89 -14.82 3.96 -9.56
C ARG A 89 -15.98 2.97 -9.63
N ALA A 90 -15.82 1.77 -9.07
CA ALA A 90 -16.85 0.74 -9.03
C ALA A 90 -18.13 1.20 -8.28
N HIS A 91 -17.98 2.15 -7.35
CA HIS A 91 -19.08 2.72 -6.58
C HIS A 91 -19.54 4.11 -7.06
N GLY A 92 -19.08 4.55 -8.23
CA GLY A 92 -19.44 5.85 -8.81
C GLY A 92 -18.81 7.05 -8.11
N TRP A 93 -17.72 6.84 -7.36
CA TRP A 93 -16.91 7.88 -6.75
C TRP A 93 -15.70 8.18 -7.63
N ASN A 94 -15.12 9.37 -7.45
CA ASN A 94 -13.81 9.71 -7.98
C ASN A 94 -12.75 9.58 -6.88
N SER A 95 -11.49 9.49 -7.28
CA SER A 95 -10.35 9.62 -6.38
C SER A 95 -9.29 10.50 -7.00
N PHE A 96 -8.48 11.13 -6.16
CA PHE A 96 -7.22 11.77 -6.57
C PHE A 96 -6.17 11.54 -5.49
N VAL A 97 -4.92 11.49 -5.91
CA VAL A 97 -3.77 11.26 -5.03
C VAL A 97 -2.94 12.53 -4.95
N MET A 98 -2.59 12.92 -3.74
CA MET A 98 -1.63 13.97 -3.46
C MET A 98 -0.47 13.37 -2.68
N ASN A 99 0.72 13.47 -3.24
CA ASN A 99 1.92 13.00 -2.57
C ASN A 99 2.43 14.05 -1.61
N MET A 100 2.93 13.59 -0.47
CA MET A 100 3.62 14.37 0.54
C MET A 100 4.93 13.64 0.86
N PHE A 101 6.00 14.39 1.00
CA PHE A 101 7.30 13.86 1.40
C PHE A 101 7.63 14.29 2.83
N THR A 102 8.50 13.55 3.48
CA THR A 102 8.87 13.82 4.89
C THR A 102 9.39 15.25 5.10
N ASP A 103 10.03 15.86 4.09
CA ASP A 103 10.59 17.21 4.16
C ASP A 103 9.58 18.31 3.76
N ASP A 104 8.38 17.96 3.33
CA ASP A 104 7.34 18.93 2.97
C ASP A 104 6.74 19.60 4.21
N ASN A 105 6.12 20.78 4.00
CA ASN A 105 5.26 21.39 5.00
C ASN A 105 3.88 20.70 5.02
N PRO A 106 3.54 19.90 6.05
CA PRO A 106 2.31 19.12 6.07
C PRO A 106 1.05 19.98 5.99
N ASP A 107 1.04 21.15 6.64
CA ASP A 107 -0.13 22.04 6.65
C ASP A 107 -0.44 22.59 5.25
N ALA A 108 0.58 22.97 4.49
CA ALA A 108 0.40 23.46 3.13
C ALA A 108 -0.17 22.39 2.19
N ILE A 109 0.32 21.16 2.29
CA ILE A 109 -0.17 20.03 1.49
C ILE A 109 -1.59 19.65 1.87
N VAL A 110 -1.90 19.65 3.17
CA VAL A 110 -3.26 19.41 3.68
C VAL A 110 -4.23 20.49 3.21
N ASP A 111 -3.85 21.76 3.26
CA ASP A 111 -4.68 22.86 2.76
C ASP A 111 -4.94 22.72 1.25
N LEU A 112 -3.93 22.32 0.49
CA LEU A 112 -4.07 22.03 -0.93
C LEU A 112 -5.01 20.84 -1.18
N LEU A 113 -4.88 19.73 -0.44
CA LEU A 113 -5.80 18.59 -0.50
C LEU A 113 -7.25 19.02 -0.25
N LEU A 114 -7.48 19.77 0.83
CA LEU A 114 -8.81 20.23 1.22
C LEU A 114 -9.40 21.26 0.23
N SER A 115 -8.56 22.02 -0.49
CA SER A 115 -9.02 22.94 -1.54
C SER A 115 -9.74 22.24 -2.69
N HIS A 116 -9.42 20.96 -2.94
CA HIS A 116 -10.12 20.09 -3.90
C HIS A 116 -11.47 19.56 -3.38
N ARG A 117 -11.84 19.89 -2.14
CA ARG A 117 -13.14 19.53 -1.51
C ARG A 117 -13.48 18.05 -1.61
N PRO A 118 -12.61 17.15 -1.12
CA PRO A 118 -12.96 15.72 -1.04
C PRO A 118 -14.16 15.51 -0.09
N ASP A 119 -14.89 14.41 -0.28
CA ASP A 119 -15.97 13.98 0.62
C ASP A 119 -15.46 13.06 1.73
N GLY A 120 -14.25 12.54 1.58
CA GLY A 120 -13.53 11.75 2.56
C GLY A 120 -12.05 11.65 2.22
N ILE A 121 -11.23 11.29 3.21
CA ILE A 121 -9.78 11.30 3.11
C ILE A 121 -9.25 9.92 3.47
N ILE A 122 -8.33 9.41 2.66
CA ILE A 122 -7.49 8.26 3.00
C ILE A 122 -6.05 8.76 3.14
N TYR A 123 -5.46 8.57 4.33
CA TYR A 123 -4.05 8.84 4.55
C TYR A 123 -3.28 7.52 4.46
N THR A 124 -2.29 7.45 3.59
CA THR A 124 -1.49 6.23 3.39
C THR A 124 0.00 6.51 3.47
N THR A 125 0.79 5.51 3.86
CA THR A 125 2.25 5.62 3.97
C THR A 125 2.96 4.48 3.27
N MET A 126 4.20 4.76 2.82
CA MET A 126 5.12 3.71 2.42
C MET A 126 5.66 2.99 3.66
N GLY A 127 5.32 1.72 3.82
CA GLY A 127 5.66 0.93 4.99
C GLY A 127 4.84 1.29 6.23
N LEU A 128 4.62 0.30 7.07
CA LEU A 128 3.82 0.45 8.28
C LEU A 128 4.52 1.36 9.31
N ARG A 129 3.90 2.48 9.64
CA ARG A 129 4.40 3.45 10.62
C ARG A 129 3.28 4.10 11.43
N GLN A 130 3.64 4.72 12.53
CA GLN A 130 2.77 5.64 13.25
C GLN A 130 2.99 7.06 12.74
N VAL A 131 1.90 7.81 12.53
CA VAL A 131 1.94 9.16 11.98
C VAL A 131 1.21 10.17 12.87
N PRO A 132 1.75 11.38 13.03
CA PRO A 132 0.98 12.50 13.54
C PRO A 132 -0.03 12.92 12.46
N LEU A 133 -1.31 13.02 12.83
CA LEU A 133 -2.34 13.49 11.90
C LEU A 133 -2.60 14.97 12.09
N PRO A 134 -2.48 15.80 11.04
CA PRO A 134 -2.94 17.18 11.09
C PRO A 134 -4.43 17.26 11.43
N ALA A 135 -4.79 18.07 12.44
CA ALA A 135 -6.16 18.17 12.93
C ALA A 135 -7.20 18.54 11.84
N LYS A 136 -6.77 19.29 10.81
CA LYS A 136 -7.61 19.65 9.66
C LYS A 136 -8.14 18.44 8.88
N LEU A 137 -7.41 17.32 8.82
CA LEU A 137 -7.86 16.10 8.16
C LEU A 137 -9.07 15.47 8.86
N LEU A 138 -9.17 15.67 10.18
CA LEU A 138 -10.24 15.11 11.02
C LEU A 138 -11.57 15.88 10.90
N THR A 139 -11.62 16.96 10.12
CA THR A 139 -12.85 17.69 9.82
C THR A 139 -13.73 16.97 8.80
N LEU A 140 -13.20 15.95 8.14
CA LEU A 140 -13.89 15.08 7.18
C LEU A 140 -13.78 13.62 7.63
N PRO A 141 -14.62 12.70 7.08
CA PRO A 141 -14.38 11.27 7.22
C PRO A 141 -12.94 10.93 6.82
N CYS A 142 -12.17 10.37 7.76
CA CYS A 142 -10.75 10.08 7.56
C CYS A 142 -10.45 8.64 7.98
N VAL A 143 -9.70 7.92 7.16
CA VAL A 143 -9.23 6.56 7.42
C VAL A 143 -7.75 6.42 7.06
N LEU A 144 -7.05 5.55 7.77
CA LEU A 144 -5.64 5.28 7.57
C LEU A 144 -5.44 3.96 6.83
N ALA A 145 -4.57 3.98 5.83
CA ALA A 145 -4.16 2.80 5.07
C ALA A 145 -2.67 2.56 5.27
N ASN A 146 -2.29 1.38 5.76
CA ASN A 146 -0.90 0.99 6.03
C ASN A 146 -0.18 1.88 7.06
N CYS A 147 -0.91 2.56 7.94
CA CYS A 147 -0.36 3.35 9.04
C CYS A 147 -1.34 3.45 10.20
N GLU A 148 -0.86 3.89 11.35
CA GLU A 148 -1.64 4.13 12.56
C GLU A 148 -1.45 5.57 13.04
N SER A 149 -2.46 6.13 13.69
CA SER A 149 -2.36 7.46 14.30
C SER A 149 -1.64 7.39 15.65
N LEU A 150 -0.76 8.38 15.90
CA LEU A 150 -0.09 8.51 17.20
C LEU A 150 -1.04 9.00 18.31
N HIS A 151 -1.98 9.90 17.98
CA HIS A 151 -2.70 10.67 18.99
C HIS A 151 -4.22 10.66 18.86
N HIS A 152 -4.75 10.26 17.69
CA HIS A 152 -6.17 10.36 17.41
C HIS A 152 -6.79 8.98 17.15
N PRO A 153 -7.97 8.69 17.71
CA PRO A 153 -8.71 7.47 17.38
C PRO A 153 -9.30 7.60 15.97
N VAL A 154 -8.62 7.03 14.99
CA VAL A 154 -9.03 6.99 13.57
C VAL A 154 -8.98 5.54 13.10
N ALA A 155 -9.95 5.13 12.30
CA ALA A 155 -9.93 3.80 11.70
C ALA A 155 -8.67 3.59 10.87
N SER A 156 -8.08 2.42 11.00
CA SER A 156 -6.83 2.06 10.34
C SER A 156 -6.91 0.63 9.81
N TYR A 157 -6.46 0.41 8.59
CA TYR A 157 -6.30 -0.91 7.97
C TYR A 157 -4.81 -1.15 7.74
N ILE A 158 -4.27 -2.19 8.38
CA ILE A 158 -2.83 -2.49 8.39
C ILE A 158 -2.57 -3.97 8.17
N PRO A 159 -1.37 -4.37 7.69
CA PRO A 159 -1.00 -5.77 7.61
C PRO A 159 -0.99 -6.45 8.98
N ASP A 160 -1.36 -7.73 9.04
CA ASP A 160 -1.09 -8.57 10.21
C ASP A 160 0.33 -9.14 10.13
N ASP A 161 1.31 -8.26 10.33
CA ASP A 161 2.74 -8.58 10.27
C ASP A 161 3.16 -9.67 11.26
N GLU A 162 2.54 -9.68 12.46
CA GLU A 162 2.86 -10.67 13.49
C GLU A 162 2.40 -12.06 13.06
N GLN A 163 1.16 -12.19 12.59
CA GLN A 163 0.63 -13.47 12.15
C GLN A 163 1.29 -13.96 10.85
N GLY A 164 1.57 -13.05 9.90
CA GLY A 164 2.27 -13.38 8.68
C GLY A 164 3.66 -13.98 8.94
N GLN A 165 4.46 -13.30 9.76
CA GLN A 165 5.79 -13.80 10.13
C GLN A 165 5.73 -15.09 10.95
N TYR A 166 4.78 -15.20 11.88
CA TYR A 166 4.54 -16.43 12.62
C TYR A 166 4.29 -17.61 11.67
N SER A 167 3.41 -17.45 10.69
CA SER A 167 3.06 -18.51 9.74
C SER A 167 4.26 -18.95 8.89
N ALA A 168 5.08 -17.99 8.44
CA ALA A 168 6.28 -18.28 7.66
C ALA A 168 7.34 -19.04 8.47
N VAL A 169 7.62 -18.58 9.70
CA VAL A 169 8.61 -19.21 10.57
C VAL A 169 8.13 -20.57 11.03
N LYS A 170 6.85 -20.73 11.38
CA LYS A 170 6.26 -22.02 11.73
C LYS A 170 6.46 -23.03 10.61
N ALA A 171 6.13 -22.65 9.37
CA ALA A 171 6.31 -23.52 8.20
C ALA A 171 7.78 -23.92 7.99
N LEU A 172 8.72 -23.00 8.24
CA LEU A 172 10.15 -23.26 8.15
C LEU A 172 10.60 -24.28 9.21
N LEU A 173 10.15 -24.11 10.46
CA LEU A 173 10.47 -25.01 11.57
C LEU A 173 9.81 -26.39 11.40
N GLU A 174 8.59 -26.47 10.86
CA GLU A 174 7.91 -27.72 10.50
C GLU A 174 8.64 -28.49 9.40
N ALA A 175 9.29 -27.78 8.46
CA ALA A 175 10.15 -28.37 7.44
C ALA A 175 11.54 -28.82 7.96
N GLY A 176 11.79 -28.76 9.26
CA GLY A 176 13.00 -29.28 9.91
C GLY A 176 14.13 -28.29 10.09
N TYR A 177 14.03 -27.06 9.58
CA TYR A 177 15.07 -26.04 9.79
C TYR A 177 15.10 -25.57 11.24
N ARG A 178 16.30 -25.34 11.81
CA ARG A 178 16.47 -25.04 13.26
C ARG A 178 17.40 -23.88 13.56
N GLN A 179 18.22 -23.47 12.60
CA GLN A 179 19.25 -22.46 12.78
C GLN A 179 19.15 -21.34 11.74
N PRO A 180 18.02 -20.61 11.68
CA PRO A 180 17.86 -19.52 10.75
C PRO A 180 18.79 -18.34 11.06
N LEU A 181 19.40 -17.75 10.02
CA LEU A 181 19.93 -16.40 10.04
C LEU A 181 18.79 -15.41 9.82
N CYS A 182 18.52 -14.55 10.80
CA CYS A 182 17.41 -13.60 10.75
C CYS A 182 17.91 -12.22 10.32
N LEU A 183 17.60 -11.82 9.09
CA LEU A 183 17.92 -10.52 8.52
C LEU A 183 16.70 -9.60 8.59
N HIS A 184 16.64 -8.76 9.60
CA HIS A 184 15.50 -7.88 9.86
C HIS A 184 15.60 -6.57 9.10
N LEU A 185 14.45 -5.93 8.86
CA LEU A 185 14.38 -4.52 8.51
C LEU A 185 14.99 -3.66 9.62
N PRO A 186 15.20 -2.36 9.41
CA PRO A 186 15.70 -1.46 10.45
C PRO A 186 14.90 -1.55 11.75
N GLU A 187 15.60 -1.57 12.88
CA GLU A 187 15.01 -1.79 14.21
C GLU A 187 13.88 -0.82 14.59
N PRO A 188 13.95 0.50 14.27
CA PRO A 188 12.91 1.44 14.64
C PRO A 188 11.57 1.26 13.89
N LEU A 189 11.51 0.41 12.87
CA LEU A 189 10.29 0.23 12.09
C LEU A 189 9.26 -0.59 12.86
N LEU A 190 8.00 -0.15 12.85
CA LEU A 190 6.90 -0.83 13.52
C LEU A 190 6.69 -2.26 12.97
N ALA A 191 6.87 -2.45 11.67
CA ALA A 191 6.83 -3.76 11.01
C ALA A 191 7.89 -4.71 11.59
N THR A 192 9.12 -4.23 11.83
CA THR A 192 10.21 -5.03 12.41
C THR A 192 9.83 -5.59 13.78
N ALA A 193 9.31 -4.74 14.68
CA ALA A 193 8.89 -5.15 16.00
C ALA A 193 7.75 -6.18 15.95
N ARG A 194 6.78 -6.02 15.06
CA ARG A 194 5.66 -6.95 14.90
C ARG A 194 6.09 -8.30 14.32
N ARG A 195 6.90 -8.26 13.24
CA ARG A 195 7.46 -9.48 12.63
C ARG A 195 8.34 -10.23 13.63
N ARG A 196 9.15 -9.51 14.41
CA ARG A 196 9.95 -10.12 15.48
C ARG A 196 9.09 -10.90 16.49
N LYS A 197 7.96 -10.34 16.93
CA LYS A 197 7.03 -11.05 17.83
C LYS A 197 6.47 -12.33 17.23
N GLY A 198 6.11 -12.30 15.94
CA GLY A 198 5.64 -13.49 15.21
C GLY A 198 6.70 -14.58 15.14
N LEU A 199 7.95 -14.22 14.80
CA LEU A 199 9.10 -15.11 14.78
C LEU A 199 9.32 -15.76 16.14
N GLU A 200 9.40 -14.95 17.20
CA GLU A 200 9.64 -15.43 18.56
C GLU A 200 8.55 -16.38 19.05
N ARG A 201 7.28 -16.09 18.70
CA ARG A 201 6.16 -16.96 19.05
C ARG A 201 6.31 -18.32 18.37
N ALA A 202 6.59 -18.37 17.07
CA ALA A 202 6.78 -19.62 16.33
C ALA A 202 7.96 -20.43 16.88
N CYS A 203 9.08 -19.76 17.19
CA CYS A 203 10.25 -20.42 17.77
C CYS A 203 9.93 -21.05 19.13
N ARG A 204 9.29 -20.31 20.04
CA ARG A 204 8.91 -20.82 21.39
C ARG A 204 7.98 -22.02 21.30
N GLU A 205 6.97 -21.98 20.43
CA GLU A 205 6.05 -23.10 20.23
C GLU A 205 6.74 -24.36 19.67
N ALA A 206 7.79 -24.18 18.85
CA ALA A 206 8.60 -25.28 18.32
C ALA A 206 9.76 -25.72 19.22
N GLY A 207 9.90 -25.16 20.44
CA GLY A 207 10.99 -25.45 21.37
C GLY A 207 12.35 -24.90 20.94
N VAL A 208 12.39 -23.93 20.04
CA VAL A 208 13.60 -23.22 19.59
C VAL A 208 13.75 -21.94 20.42
N ASN A 209 14.95 -21.73 21.01
CA ASN A 209 15.24 -20.48 21.71
C ASN A 209 15.46 -19.33 20.71
N PRO A 210 14.58 -18.34 20.62
CA PRO A 210 14.73 -17.24 19.67
C PRO A 210 15.97 -16.38 19.95
N ASP A 211 16.38 -16.22 21.21
CA ASP A 211 17.55 -15.41 21.57
C ASP A 211 18.88 -16.12 21.24
N GLY A 212 18.86 -17.42 20.97
CA GLY A 212 20.01 -18.20 20.50
C GLY A 212 20.23 -18.11 18.99
N LEU A 213 19.32 -17.49 18.24
CA LEU A 213 19.43 -17.32 16.80
C LEU A 213 20.31 -16.11 16.46
N THR A 214 20.87 -16.13 15.25
CA THR A 214 21.63 -14.98 14.75
C THR A 214 20.69 -13.94 14.17
N HIS A 215 20.61 -12.78 14.83
CA HIS A 215 19.82 -11.63 14.36
C HIS A 215 20.70 -10.51 13.84
N ARG A 216 20.35 -9.96 12.70
CA ARG A 216 20.99 -8.78 12.09
C ARG A 216 19.91 -7.80 11.67
N TYR A 217 20.11 -6.53 11.96
CA TYR A 217 19.19 -5.44 11.59
C TYR A 217 19.83 -4.59 10.52
N MET A 218 19.04 -4.22 9.52
CA MET A 218 19.48 -3.32 8.46
C MET A 218 19.62 -1.91 9.00
N ALA A 219 20.56 -1.15 8.46
CA ALA A 219 20.66 0.29 8.73
C ALA A 219 19.49 1.03 8.09
N LEU A 220 19.14 2.20 8.62
CA LEU A 220 18.21 3.14 7.98
C LEU A 220 18.88 3.78 6.76
N GLY A 221 18.12 3.98 5.68
CA GLY A 221 18.57 4.67 4.47
C GLY A 221 18.53 3.78 3.22
N ASP A 222 18.73 4.39 2.05
CA ASP A 222 18.61 3.72 0.75
C ASP A 222 19.75 2.72 0.45
N GLU A 223 20.87 2.85 1.16
CA GLU A 223 22.06 2.01 0.93
C GLU A 223 22.11 0.74 1.81
N HIS A 224 21.15 0.56 2.71
CA HIS A 224 21.16 -0.54 3.68
C HIS A 224 21.20 -1.94 3.06
N TYR A 225 20.75 -2.12 1.83
CA TYR A 225 20.82 -3.42 1.13
C TYR A 225 22.24 -3.81 0.73
N ARG A 226 23.19 -2.88 0.61
CA ARG A 226 24.58 -3.14 0.20
C ARG A 226 25.35 -3.99 1.22
N ASP A 227 24.95 -3.93 2.48
CA ASP A 227 25.61 -4.66 3.56
C ASP A 227 25.17 -6.13 3.67
N ILE A 228 24.08 -6.52 3.02
CA ILE A 228 23.52 -7.88 3.09
C ILE A 228 24.55 -8.95 2.73
N PRO A 229 25.29 -8.85 1.59
CA PRO A 229 26.28 -9.86 1.25
C PRO A 229 27.33 -10.03 2.34
N ALA A 230 27.85 -8.94 2.91
CA ALA A 230 28.84 -9.00 3.97
C ALA A 230 28.29 -9.69 5.24
N GLN A 231 27.03 -9.39 5.61
CA GLN A 231 26.37 -10.01 6.76
C GLN A 231 26.14 -11.51 6.56
N VAL A 232 25.78 -11.95 5.36
CA VAL A 232 25.61 -13.37 5.04
C VAL A 232 26.99 -14.09 5.02
N LEU A 233 27.98 -13.50 4.33
CA LEU A 233 29.33 -14.07 4.20
C LEU A 233 30.05 -14.21 5.55
N ALA A 234 29.80 -13.32 6.52
CA ALA A 234 30.35 -13.41 7.86
C ALA A 234 29.98 -14.71 8.59
N HIS A 235 28.93 -15.42 8.13
CA HIS A 235 28.47 -16.70 8.70
C HIS A 235 28.69 -17.90 7.75
N ILE A 236 29.55 -17.76 6.73
CA ILE A 236 29.95 -18.84 5.83
C ILE A 236 31.46 -19.07 5.96
N HIS A 237 31.87 -20.24 6.44
CA HIS A 237 33.28 -20.61 6.60
C HIS A 237 33.62 -21.81 5.73
N ALA A 238 34.63 -21.69 4.88
CA ALA A 238 35.05 -22.75 3.95
C ALA A 238 33.87 -23.36 3.17
N GLN A 239 32.98 -22.49 2.63
CA GLN A 239 31.76 -22.84 1.91
C GLN A 239 30.70 -23.61 2.74
N LYS A 240 30.86 -23.62 4.06
CA LYS A 240 29.87 -24.21 4.98
C LYS A 240 29.16 -23.11 5.74
N PRO A 241 27.83 -22.90 5.52
CA PRO A 241 27.05 -21.95 6.27
C PRO A 241 26.87 -22.43 7.72
N GLN A 242 26.86 -21.47 8.66
CA GLN A 242 26.54 -21.70 10.07
C GLN A 242 25.05 -21.58 10.35
N PHE A 243 24.24 -21.54 9.31
CA PHE A 243 22.79 -21.48 9.31
C PHE A 243 22.22 -22.43 8.27
N ASP A 244 21.05 -22.97 8.51
CA ASP A 244 20.32 -23.87 7.60
C ASP A 244 19.29 -23.14 6.75
N SER A 245 18.95 -21.92 7.13
CA SER A 245 17.94 -21.11 6.45
C SER A 245 18.18 -19.61 6.70
N VAL A 246 17.59 -18.76 5.86
CA VAL A 246 17.61 -17.30 6.03
C VAL A 246 16.19 -16.78 6.04
N ILE A 247 15.81 -16.06 7.09
CA ILE A 247 14.55 -15.32 7.19
C ILE A 247 14.85 -13.86 6.85
N CYS A 248 14.29 -13.40 5.74
CA CYS A 248 14.53 -12.07 5.19
C CYS A 248 13.39 -11.12 5.57
N GLY A 249 13.74 -9.92 6.05
CA GLY A 249 12.79 -8.89 6.42
C GLY A 249 11.95 -8.35 5.25
N ASN A 250 12.43 -8.53 4.01
CA ASN A 250 11.64 -8.31 2.78
C ASN A 250 12.25 -9.07 1.58
N ASP A 251 11.56 -9.05 0.44
CA ASP A 251 12.00 -9.76 -0.78
C ASP A 251 13.24 -9.13 -1.44
N ARG A 252 13.53 -7.84 -1.19
CA ARG A 252 14.79 -7.23 -1.65
C ARG A 252 16.00 -7.79 -0.89
N ILE A 253 15.86 -8.01 0.42
CA ILE A 253 16.87 -8.71 1.22
C ILE A 253 17.04 -10.13 0.69
N ALA A 254 15.94 -10.84 0.43
CA ALA A 254 15.96 -12.19 -0.13
C ALA A 254 16.70 -12.22 -1.47
N PHE A 255 16.49 -11.22 -2.33
CA PHE A 255 17.24 -11.10 -3.59
C PHE A 255 18.76 -11.03 -3.38
N MET A 256 19.22 -10.20 -2.45
CA MET A 256 20.64 -10.09 -2.15
C MET A 256 21.21 -11.38 -1.52
N VAL A 257 20.40 -12.06 -0.69
CA VAL A 257 20.75 -13.36 -0.11
C VAL A 257 20.92 -14.41 -1.22
N TYR A 258 20.00 -14.49 -2.17
CA TYR A 258 20.11 -15.40 -3.32
C TYR A 258 21.39 -15.17 -4.10
N GLN A 259 21.66 -13.92 -4.47
CA GLN A 259 22.90 -13.58 -5.20
C GLN A 259 24.14 -14.02 -4.43
N THR A 260 24.14 -13.82 -3.12
CA THR A 260 25.28 -14.16 -2.26
C THR A 260 25.46 -15.68 -2.14
N LEU A 261 24.40 -16.44 -1.87
CA LEU A 261 24.46 -17.90 -1.71
C LEU A 261 24.88 -18.57 -3.02
N LEU A 262 24.26 -18.18 -4.14
CA LEU A 262 24.58 -18.74 -5.46
C LEU A 262 26.03 -18.44 -5.89
N ALA A 263 26.53 -17.23 -5.58
CA ALA A 263 27.93 -16.88 -5.83
C ALA A 263 28.91 -17.71 -4.99
N GLN A 264 28.49 -18.26 -3.86
CA GLN A 264 29.26 -19.20 -3.03
C GLN A 264 29.09 -20.68 -3.46
N GLY A 265 28.30 -20.94 -4.50
CA GLY A 265 28.00 -22.29 -4.97
C GLY A 265 27.03 -23.07 -4.09
N LEU A 266 26.33 -22.38 -3.17
CA LEU A 266 25.32 -22.98 -2.29
C LEU A 266 23.98 -23.10 -3.03
N ARG A 267 23.32 -24.23 -2.86
CA ARG A 267 22.02 -24.52 -3.51
C ARG A 267 20.88 -24.14 -2.60
N ILE A 268 19.88 -23.51 -3.19
CA ILE A 268 18.61 -23.18 -2.54
C ILE A 268 17.55 -24.15 -3.07
N PRO A 269 16.81 -24.88 -2.23
CA PRO A 269 16.84 -24.91 -0.76
C PRO A 269 17.73 -26.01 -0.18
N GLN A 270 18.49 -26.78 -0.98
CA GLN A 270 19.17 -28.01 -0.54
C GLN A 270 20.26 -27.75 0.52
N ASP A 271 21.00 -26.68 0.38
CA ASP A 271 22.05 -26.30 1.32
C ASP A 271 21.56 -25.22 2.31
N VAL A 272 20.72 -24.29 1.84
CA VAL A 272 20.14 -23.20 2.64
C VAL A 272 18.74 -22.84 2.11
N ALA A 273 17.71 -22.87 2.96
CA ALA A 273 16.41 -22.35 2.61
C ALA A 273 16.36 -20.81 2.73
N VAL A 274 15.51 -20.16 1.94
CA VAL A 274 15.28 -18.72 2.02
C VAL A 274 13.81 -18.40 2.07
N VAL A 275 13.42 -17.56 3.04
CA VAL A 275 12.05 -17.08 3.19
C VAL A 275 12.07 -15.55 3.15
N GLY A 276 11.26 -14.97 2.27
CA GLY A 276 11.07 -13.54 2.09
C GLY A 276 9.87 -12.99 2.85
N TYR A 277 9.63 -11.72 2.59
CA TYR A 277 8.44 -11.00 3.05
C TYR A 277 8.10 -9.92 2.03
N ASP A 278 6.85 -9.66 1.76
CA ASP A 278 6.19 -8.68 0.89
C ASP A 278 5.45 -9.33 -0.29
N ASN A 279 5.94 -10.41 -0.87
CA ASN A 279 5.53 -10.98 -2.16
C ASN A 279 5.50 -9.88 -3.23
N MET A 280 6.67 -9.26 -3.43
CA MET A 280 6.80 -8.12 -4.36
C MET A 280 6.22 -8.48 -5.73
N VAL A 281 5.27 -7.67 -6.20
CA VAL A 281 4.46 -7.95 -7.38
C VAL A 281 5.31 -8.32 -8.61
N GLY A 282 5.04 -9.49 -9.18
CA GLY A 282 5.71 -9.99 -10.38
C GLY A 282 7.19 -10.38 -10.21
N ILE A 283 7.71 -10.41 -8.97
CA ILE A 283 9.13 -10.69 -8.71
C ILE A 283 9.33 -12.01 -7.96
N GLY A 284 8.54 -12.30 -6.92
CA GLY A 284 8.74 -13.48 -6.06
C GLY A 284 8.76 -14.81 -6.82
N GLU A 285 8.00 -14.92 -7.89
CA GLU A 285 7.92 -16.11 -8.76
C GLU A 285 9.07 -16.20 -9.77
N LEU A 286 9.78 -15.08 -10.02
CA LEU A 286 10.93 -15.03 -10.94
C LEU A 286 12.26 -15.43 -10.30
N PHE A 287 12.28 -15.61 -8.99
CA PHE A 287 13.45 -16.22 -8.33
C PHE A 287 13.64 -17.66 -8.79
N LEU A 288 14.89 -18.11 -8.86
CA LEU A 288 15.25 -19.48 -9.18
C LEU A 288 16.11 -20.07 -8.05
N PRO A 289 15.49 -20.98 -7.25
CA PRO A 289 14.08 -21.40 -7.22
C PRO A 289 13.13 -20.29 -6.76
N SER A 290 11.81 -20.48 -7.00
CA SER A 290 10.80 -19.47 -6.64
C SER A 290 10.75 -19.20 -5.13
N LEU A 291 10.62 -17.93 -4.73
CA LEU A 291 10.76 -17.47 -3.34
C LEU A 291 9.50 -17.73 -2.52
N ALA A 292 9.62 -18.51 -1.45
CA ALA A 292 8.63 -18.59 -0.38
C ALA A 292 8.61 -17.26 0.39
N THR A 293 7.44 -16.64 0.55
CA THR A 293 7.32 -15.28 1.10
C THR A 293 5.98 -15.06 1.76
N VAL A 294 5.86 -14.01 2.58
CA VAL A 294 4.60 -13.52 3.12
C VAL A 294 4.05 -12.44 2.22
N GLN A 295 2.80 -12.57 1.80
CA GLN A 295 2.16 -11.52 1.00
C GLN A 295 1.64 -10.39 1.86
N LEU A 296 2.06 -9.15 1.57
CA LEU A 296 1.43 -7.97 2.13
C LEU A 296 0.08 -7.70 1.46
N PRO A 297 -0.98 -7.46 2.25
CA PRO A 297 -2.34 -7.31 1.72
C PRO A 297 -2.63 -5.88 1.25
N HIS A 298 -1.72 -5.26 0.51
CA HIS A 298 -1.81 -3.83 0.15
C HIS A 298 -3.05 -3.51 -0.67
N TYR A 299 -3.40 -4.39 -1.63
CA TYR A 299 -4.63 -4.22 -2.42
C TYR A 299 -5.88 -4.25 -1.53
N GLU A 300 -5.97 -5.21 -0.61
CA GLU A 300 -7.10 -5.34 0.31
C GLU A 300 -7.19 -4.18 1.30
N ILE A 301 -6.05 -3.68 1.78
CA ILE A 301 -5.96 -2.49 2.63
C ILE A 301 -6.56 -1.27 1.92
N GLY A 302 -6.17 -1.03 0.68
CA GLY A 302 -6.71 0.09 -0.11
C GLY A 302 -8.20 -0.07 -0.36
N ARG A 303 -8.66 -1.28 -0.72
CA ARG A 303 -10.07 -1.60 -0.94
C ARG A 303 -10.92 -1.35 0.31
N LEU A 304 -10.51 -1.87 1.45
CA LEU A 304 -11.21 -1.70 2.72
C LEU A 304 -11.24 -0.23 3.17
N SER A 305 -10.15 0.50 2.96
CA SER A 305 -10.07 1.93 3.27
C SER A 305 -11.05 2.75 2.42
N ALA A 306 -11.14 2.44 1.12
CA ALA A 306 -12.10 3.09 0.23
C ALA A 306 -13.54 2.76 0.62
N LEU A 307 -13.86 1.50 0.90
CA LEU A 307 -15.19 1.07 1.36
C LEU A 307 -15.56 1.71 2.69
N HIS A 308 -14.61 1.92 3.60
CA HIS A 308 -14.86 2.61 4.86
C HIS A 308 -15.46 4.01 4.62
N ILE A 309 -14.84 4.78 3.72
CA ILE A 309 -15.31 6.12 3.35
C ILE A 309 -16.65 6.05 2.59
N ILE A 310 -16.76 5.18 1.59
CA ILE A 310 -17.93 5.06 0.71
C ILE A 310 -19.17 4.68 1.50
N ASN A 311 -19.05 3.72 2.43
CA ASN A 311 -20.14 3.23 3.25
C ASN A 311 -20.46 4.12 4.46
N GLY A 312 -19.65 5.16 4.72
CA GLY A 312 -19.83 6.03 5.88
C GLY A 312 -19.61 5.29 7.21
N SER A 313 -18.65 4.37 7.26
CA SER A 313 -18.34 3.61 8.47
C SER A 313 -17.83 4.53 9.59
N GLU A 314 -18.32 4.34 10.82
CA GLU A 314 -17.98 5.21 11.95
C GLU A 314 -17.01 4.58 12.96
N HIS A 315 -16.65 3.29 12.78
CA HIS A 315 -15.69 2.66 13.70
C HIS A 315 -14.30 3.30 13.58
N LYS A 316 -13.59 3.37 14.69
CA LYS A 316 -12.26 3.98 14.80
C LYS A 316 -11.19 2.98 15.24
N GLN A 317 -11.40 1.70 14.96
CA GLN A 317 -10.51 0.62 15.36
C GLN A 317 -9.45 0.37 14.29
N THR A 318 -8.29 -0.12 14.73
CA THR A 318 -7.29 -0.70 13.85
C THR A 318 -7.70 -2.11 13.45
N THR A 319 -7.86 -2.34 12.16
CA THR A 319 -8.15 -3.66 11.57
C THR A 319 -6.87 -4.24 10.98
N ARG A 320 -6.46 -5.42 11.47
CA ARG A 320 -5.35 -6.17 10.90
C ARG A 320 -5.85 -7.01 9.73
N VAL A 321 -5.29 -6.79 8.57
CA VAL A 321 -5.62 -7.50 7.32
C VAL A 321 -4.68 -8.68 7.17
N ALA A 322 -5.22 -9.87 6.88
CA ALA A 322 -4.44 -11.09 6.81
C ALA A 322 -3.28 -11.00 5.82
N SER A 323 -2.10 -11.44 6.27
CA SER A 323 -0.85 -11.51 5.50
C SER A 323 -0.47 -12.97 5.30
N PRO A 324 -0.99 -13.68 4.26
CA PRO A 324 -0.78 -15.10 4.10
C PRO A 324 0.67 -15.44 3.74
N PHE A 325 1.17 -16.56 4.26
CA PHE A 325 2.43 -17.14 3.82
C PHE A 325 2.21 -17.95 2.54
N LEU A 326 3.02 -17.67 1.53
CA LEU A 326 3.04 -18.36 0.24
C LEU A 326 4.25 -19.29 0.20
N ARG A 327 4.03 -20.57 0.37
CA ARG A 327 5.08 -21.57 0.24
C ARG A 327 5.46 -21.72 -1.23
N ARG A 328 6.77 -21.72 -1.52
CA ARG A 328 7.34 -21.94 -2.84
C ARG A 328 8.63 -22.75 -2.74
N ASP A 329 9.38 -22.87 -3.83
CA ASP A 329 10.49 -23.80 -3.99
C ASP A 329 11.80 -23.42 -3.23
N SER A 330 11.86 -22.25 -2.62
CA SER A 330 13.01 -21.82 -1.82
C SER A 330 13.13 -22.46 -0.43
N MET A 331 12.18 -23.33 -0.09
CA MET A 331 12.22 -24.16 1.11
C MET A 331 11.66 -25.55 0.79
N LEU A 332 12.19 -26.59 1.48
CA LEU A 332 11.69 -27.95 1.33
C LEU A 332 10.24 -28.08 1.83
N ALA A 333 9.52 -29.05 1.30
CA ALA A 333 8.25 -29.46 1.87
C ALA A 333 8.48 -30.02 3.29
N ALA A 334 7.50 -29.88 4.18
CA ALA A 334 7.46 -30.70 5.40
C ALA A 334 7.12 -32.15 4.99
N ASP A 335 7.81 -33.10 5.57
CA ASP A 335 7.51 -34.52 5.40
C ASP A 335 6.15 -34.90 6.02
#